data_43b167d5fcd944c031f65a8598689f23
#
_entry.id   43b167d5fcd944c031f65a8598689f23
#
_cell.length_a   1.000
_cell.length_b   1.000
_cell.length_c   1.000
_cell.angle_alpha   90.00
_cell.angle_beta   90.00
_cell.angle_gamma   90.00
#
_symmetry.space_group_name_H-M   'P 1'
#
loop_
_entity.id
_entity.type
_entity.pdbx_description
1 polymer ?
#
loop_
_entity_poly.entity_id
_entity_poly.type
_entity_poly.pdbx_seq_one_letter_code
_entity_poly.pdbx_strand_id
1 'polypeptide(L)'
;MRSVKALDDNPLPQTRSELYSWVQNHFDLTADGEAALFAAIEAVFTRHERLWQQSKHEAIQALSAGFADKMARVTHELQAKDATVNSISRYFEGLVADLTDKSQRDPKTKLMNFQRFTEQLESFLALEQRGRWCAVGLVDITGFKWYNDALGHAVGDRVIERVANLLREQVRSEDLLAQERSGHSSRELHARLGGDEFCFLIPDLGEWNLAYAVAERFREAVERFDWTTEDPRLADQPVHVDVGVVCLKLGRVAERRFIARRLAAALIHRADKVMYEAKGERAHHIYLQRVRLHDGELLDVADTTSDALHRDAASR
;
A
#
# COMPACT_ATOMS: atom_id res chain seq x y z
N MET A 1 10.43 -38.97 33.21
CA MET A 1 10.70 -37.61 33.71
C MET A 1 12.20 -37.39 33.63
N ARG A 2 12.69 -36.82 32.57
CA ARG A 2 14.10 -36.39 32.45
C ARG A 2 14.21 -34.96 32.87
N SER A 3 15.25 -34.64 33.57
CA SER A 3 15.64 -33.43 34.25
C SER A 3 15.49 -32.21 33.37
N VAL A 4 14.71 -31.23 33.82
CA VAL A 4 14.76 -29.84 33.34
C VAL A 4 16.18 -29.34 33.63
N LYS A 5 16.95 -29.02 32.62
CA LYS A 5 18.23 -28.30 32.79
C LYS A 5 17.94 -27.01 33.53
N ALA A 6 18.74 -26.69 34.51
CA ALA A 6 18.65 -25.43 35.26
C ALA A 6 18.52 -24.26 34.26
N LEU A 7 17.58 -23.38 34.53
CA LEU A 7 17.43 -22.13 33.83
C LEU A 7 18.73 -21.33 34.10
N ASP A 8 19.64 -21.34 33.14
CA ASP A 8 20.79 -20.45 33.14
C ASP A 8 20.29 -19.00 33.04
N ASP A 9 21.10 -18.06 33.55
CA ASP A 9 20.87 -16.62 33.60
C ASP A 9 20.64 -15.94 32.21
N ASN A 10 20.15 -16.66 31.23
CA ASN A 10 19.84 -16.14 29.92
C ASN A 10 18.51 -15.37 29.96
N PRO A 11 18.44 -14.17 29.39
CA PRO A 11 17.20 -13.41 29.37
C PRO A 11 16.09 -14.24 28.74
N LEU A 12 14.91 -14.26 29.38
CA LEU A 12 13.73 -14.93 28.87
C LEU A 12 13.41 -14.46 27.43
N PRO A 13 13.00 -15.35 26.52
CA PRO A 13 12.67 -14.99 25.16
C PRO A 13 11.59 -13.92 25.13
N GLN A 14 11.84 -12.85 24.36
CA GLN A 14 10.96 -11.68 24.28
C GLN A 14 10.07 -11.73 23.05
N THR A 15 10.44 -12.54 22.08
CA THR A 15 9.67 -12.71 20.84
C THR A 15 9.19 -14.15 20.68
N ARG A 16 8.13 -14.31 19.88
CA ARG A 16 7.58 -15.64 19.54
C ARG A 16 8.62 -16.54 18.89
N SER A 17 9.42 -16.00 17.97
CA SER A 17 10.49 -16.74 17.28
C SER A 17 11.59 -17.19 18.24
N GLU A 18 11.98 -16.32 19.17
CA GLU A 18 12.95 -16.65 20.21
C GLU A 18 12.44 -17.75 21.15
N LEU A 19 11.16 -17.73 21.50
CA LEU A 19 10.54 -18.74 22.34
C LEU A 19 10.55 -20.12 21.66
N TYR A 20 10.24 -20.19 20.35
CA TYR A 20 10.32 -21.44 19.59
C TYR A 20 11.74 -21.99 19.55
N SER A 21 12.72 -21.17 19.22
CA SER A 21 14.13 -21.55 19.22
C SER A 21 14.61 -21.97 20.60
N TRP A 22 14.16 -21.30 21.64
CA TRP A 22 14.49 -21.64 23.02
C TRP A 22 13.93 -22.99 23.43
N VAL A 23 12.65 -23.29 23.08
CA VAL A 23 12.01 -24.60 23.33
C VAL A 23 12.76 -25.70 22.61
N GLN A 24 13.07 -25.57 21.34
CA GLN A 24 13.80 -26.57 20.56
C GLN A 24 15.20 -26.84 21.13
N ASN A 25 15.86 -25.86 21.69
CA ASN A 25 17.20 -26.01 22.25
C ASN A 25 17.22 -26.61 23.67
N HIS A 26 16.12 -26.48 24.43
CA HIS A 26 16.10 -26.88 25.84
C HIS A 26 15.29 -28.13 26.13
N PHE A 27 14.44 -28.59 25.18
CA PHE A 27 13.61 -29.76 25.34
C PHE A 27 13.89 -30.80 24.24
N ASP A 28 14.17 -32.02 24.64
CA ASP A 28 14.32 -33.17 23.73
C ASP A 28 12.93 -33.81 23.53
N LEU A 29 12.18 -33.33 22.56
CA LEU A 29 10.82 -33.73 22.26
C LEU A 29 10.77 -34.63 21.02
N THR A 30 9.81 -35.54 20.99
CA THR A 30 9.45 -36.24 19.74
C THR A 30 8.75 -35.28 18.79
N ALA A 31 8.74 -35.56 17.49
CA ALA A 31 8.10 -34.70 16.48
C ALA A 31 6.63 -34.39 16.82
N ASP A 32 5.87 -35.39 17.30
CA ASP A 32 4.48 -35.20 17.74
C ASP A 32 4.39 -34.36 19.03
N GLY A 33 5.34 -34.53 19.95
CA GLY A 33 5.42 -33.75 21.19
C GLY A 33 5.79 -32.28 20.92
N GLU A 34 6.68 -32.04 19.98
CA GLU A 34 7.06 -30.69 19.52
C GLU A 34 5.88 -29.98 18.86
N ALA A 35 5.17 -30.66 17.94
CA ALA A 35 4.00 -30.12 17.28
C ALA A 35 2.88 -29.78 18.28
N ALA A 36 2.64 -30.65 19.27
CA ALA A 36 1.64 -30.41 20.31
C ALA A 36 2.02 -29.23 21.23
N LEU A 37 3.30 -29.12 21.61
CA LEU A 37 3.77 -28.01 22.43
C LEU A 37 3.71 -26.66 21.66
N PHE A 38 4.11 -26.65 20.39
CA PHE A 38 4.01 -25.45 19.57
C PHE A 38 2.57 -25.04 19.34
N ALA A 39 1.65 -25.98 19.11
CA ALA A 39 0.21 -25.70 19.03
C ALA A 39 -0.32 -25.09 20.34
N ALA A 40 0.12 -25.59 21.49
CA ALA A 40 -0.25 -25.03 22.79
C ALA A 40 0.31 -23.62 23.00
N ILE A 41 1.57 -23.40 22.63
CA ILE A 41 2.21 -22.07 22.67
C ILE A 41 1.45 -21.09 21.76
N GLU A 42 1.13 -21.49 20.52
CA GLU A 42 0.35 -20.68 19.59
C GLU A 42 -1.04 -20.34 20.15
N ALA A 43 -1.71 -21.30 20.76
CA ALA A 43 -3.01 -21.07 21.39
C ALA A 43 -2.90 -20.06 22.55
N VAL A 44 -1.84 -20.15 23.37
CA VAL A 44 -1.58 -19.19 24.46
C VAL A 44 -1.31 -17.79 23.92
N PHE A 45 -0.43 -17.66 22.91
CA PHE A 45 -0.13 -16.37 22.29
C PHE A 45 -1.37 -15.75 21.62
N THR A 46 -2.12 -16.55 20.86
CA THR A 46 -3.37 -16.11 20.22
C THR A 46 -4.40 -15.66 21.27
N ARG A 47 -4.50 -16.40 22.37
CA ARG A 47 -5.37 -16.03 23.50
C ARG A 47 -4.88 -14.75 24.18
N HIS A 48 -3.57 -14.66 24.42
CA HIS A 48 -2.95 -13.47 25.04
C HIS A 48 -3.12 -12.23 24.15
N GLU A 49 -2.88 -12.37 22.86
CA GLU A 49 -3.07 -11.29 21.89
C GLU A 49 -4.53 -10.83 21.81
N ARG A 50 -5.50 -11.78 21.81
CA ARG A 50 -6.93 -11.43 21.90
C ARG A 50 -7.26 -10.70 23.19
N LEU A 51 -6.78 -11.18 24.32
CA LEU A 51 -6.99 -10.54 25.63
C LEU A 51 -6.35 -9.16 25.67
N TRP A 52 -5.16 -9.01 25.09
CA TRP A 52 -4.47 -7.72 25.01
C TRP A 52 -5.22 -6.72 24.11
N GLN A 53 -5.69 -7.15 22.95
CA GLN A 53 -6.51 -6.32 22.04
C GLN A 53 -7.85 -5.95 22.70
N GLN A 54 -8.47 -6.87 23.40
CA GLN A 54 -9.70 -6.61 24.13
C GLN A 54 -9.46 -5.62 25.28
N SER A 55 -8.43 -5.84 26.11
CA SER A 55 -8.04 -4.94 27.21
C SER A 55 -7.66 -3.55 26.70
N LYS A 56 -6.91 -3.49 25.57
CA LYS A 56 -6.58 -2.23 24.89
C LYS A 56 -7.84 -1.52 24.39
N HIS A 57 -8.78 -2.27 23.81
CA HIS A 57 -10.06 -1.71 23.35
C HIS A 57 -10.92 -1.22 24.51
N GLU A 58 -11.02 -1.99 25.58
CA GLU A 58 -11.72 -1.61 26.82
C GLU A 58 -11.07 -0.40 27.50
N ALA A 59 -9.71 -0.36 27.55
CA ALA A 59 -8.97 0.79 28.07
C ALA A 59 -9.16 2.05 27.20
N ILE A 60 -9.18 1.89 25.87
CA ILE A 60 -9.47 2.98 24.93
C ILE A 60 -10.92 3.44 25.08
N GLN A 61 -11.87 2.50 25.24
CA GLN A 61 -13.28 2.83 25.48
C GLN A 61 -13.48 3.53 26.83
N ALA A 62 -12.83 3.03 27.90
CA ALA A 62 -12.88 3.65 29.21
C ALA A 62 -12.24 5.05 29.22
N LEU A 63 -11.10 5.23 28.52
CA LEU A 63 -10.46 6.53 28.31
C LEU A 63 -11.35 7.46 27.48
N SER A 64 -11.95 6.93 26.41
CA SER A 64 -12.87 7.67 25.54
C SER A 64 -14.13 8.09 26.30
N ALA A 65 -14.72 7.19 27.10
CA ALA A 65 -15.88 7.47 27.94
C ALA A 65 -15.54 8.48 29.05
N GLY A 66 -14.39 8.31 29.71
CA GLY A 66 -13.91 9.26 30.74
C GLY A 66 -13.55 10.62 30.16
N PHE A 67 -13.00 10.65 28.92
CA PHE A 67 -12.74 11.89 28.20
C PHE A 67 -14.05 12.57 27.77
N ALA A 68 -15.01 11.79 27.27
CA ALA A 68 -16.33 12.29 26.89
C ALA A 68 -17.10 12.85 28.08
N ASP A 69 -17.07 12.17 29.25
CA ASP A 69 -17.70 12.66 30.48
C ASP A 69 -17.04 13.95 31.00
N LYS A 70 -15.71 14.02 30.95
CA LYS A 70 -14.94 15.22 31.30
C LYS A 70 -15.25 16.39 30.35
N MET A 71 -15.35 16.10 29.03
CA MET A 71 -15.74 17.11 28.04
C MET A 71 -17.17 17.56 28.22
N ALA A 72 -18.11 16.65 28.56
CA ALA A 72 -19.51 17.00 28.85
C ALA A 72 -19.62 17.93 30.07
N ARG A 73 -18.85 17.68 31.13
CA ARG A 73 -18.79 18.56 32.30
C ARG A 73 -18.20 19.92 31.96
N VAL A 74 -17.04 19.93 31.25
CA VAL A 74 -16.41 21.18 30.82
C VAL A 74 -17.33 21.96 29.88
N THR A 75 -18.04 21.28 28.97
CA THR A 75 -19.02 21.93 28.10
C THR A 75 -20.16 22.51 28.86
N HIS A 76 -20.66 21.79 29.87
CA HIS A 76 -21.74 22.27 30.76
C HIS A 76 -21.28 23.48 31.61
N GLU A 77 -20.07 23.45 32.11
CA GLU A 77 -19.46 24.58 32.84
C GLU A 77 -19.16 25.78 31.92
N LEU A 78 -18.78 25.50 30.66
CA LEU A 78 -18.44 26.52 29.66
C LEU A 78 -19.68 27.10 28.92
N GLN A 79 -20.83 26.41 28.94
CA GLN A 79 -22.11 26.95 28.42
C GLN A 79 -22.49 28.29 29.06
N ALA A 80 -21.97 28.58 30.26
CA ALA A 80 -22.11 29.90 30.90
C ALA A 80 -21.23 31.04 30.30
N LYS A 81 -20.34 30.67 29.33
CA LYS A 81 -19.44 31.66 28.68
C LYS A 81 -19.28 31.32 27.19
N ASP A 82 -20.25 31.76 26.37
CA ASP A 82 -20.36 31.47 24.93
C ASP A 82 -19.06 31.62 24.06
N ALA A 83 -18.22 32.57 24.41
CA ALA A 83 -17.02 32.87 23.64
C ALA A 83 -15.94 31.76 23.74
N THR A 84 -15.93 30.98 24.83
CA THR A 84 -14.91 29.98 25.12
C THR A 84 -15.24 28.65 24.43
N VAL A 85 -16.51 28.27 24.35
CA VAL A 85 -16.97 27.03 23.69
C VAL A 85 -16.62 27.04 22.20
N ASN A 86 -16.88 28.17 21.52
CA ASN A 86 -16.57 28.32 20.08
C ASN A 86 -15.06 28.30 19.77
N SER A 87 -14.20 28.69 20.72
CA SER A 87 -12.75 28.62 20.53
C SER A 87 -12.23 27.17 20.70
N ILE A 88 -12.80 26.43 21.64
CA ILE A 88 -12.46 25.03 21.89
C ILE A 88 -12.92 24.14 20.75
N SER A 89 -14.17 24.29 20.27
CA SER A 89 -14.64 23.54 19.09
C SER A 89 -13.75 23.77 17.88
N ARG A 90 -13.40 25.03 17.57
CA ARG A 90 -12.48 25.35 16.46
C ARG A 90 -11.09 24.74 16.66
N TYR A 91 -10.58 24.68 17.88
CA TYR A 91 -9.29 24.05 18.18
C TYR A 91 -9.33 22.53 17.90
N PHE A 92 -10.40 21.85 18.36
CA PHE A 92 -10.55 20.41 18.12
C PHE A 92 -10.81 20.08 16.64
N GLU A 93 -11.61 20.88 15.94
CA GLU A 93 -11.80 20.76 14.50
C GLU A 93 -10.46 20.90 13.75
N GLY A 94 -9.65 21.88 14.15
CA GLY A 94 -8.29 22.07 13.61
C GLY A 94 -7.37 20.89 13.92
N LEU A 95 -7.44 20.33 15.14
CA LEU A 95 -6.61 19.20 15.54
C LEU A 95 -7.03 17.90 14.81
N VAL A 96 -8.33 17.67 14.66
CA VAL A 96 -8.86 16.52 13.91
C VAL A 96 -8.49 16.65 12.42
N ALA A 97 -8.63 17.84 11.85
CA ALA A 97 -8.21 18.10 10.47
C ALA A 97 -6.71 17.86 10.28
N ASP A 98 -5.88 18.31 11.21
CA ASP A 98 -4.42 18.14 11.20
C ASP A 98 -4.01 16.66 11.37
N LEU A 99 -4.67 15.92 12.25
CA LEU A 99 -4.47 14.48 12.43
C LEU A 99 -4.94 13.68 11.19
N THR A 100 -6.04 14.10 10.59
CA THR A 100 -6.55 13.50 9.35
C THR A 100 -5.58 13.74 8.19
N ASP A 101 -5.08 14.97 8.04
CA ASP A 101 -4.11 15.30 6.98
C ASP A 101 -2.78 14.55 7.18
N LYS A 102 -2.26 14.48 8.39
CA LYS A 102 -1.08 13.67 8.72
C LYS A 102 -1.27 12.17 8.50
N SER A 103 -2.51 11.67 8.67
CA SER A 103 -2.87 10.27 8.42
C SER A 103 -3.01 9.92 6.95
N GLN A 104 -3.05 10.90 6.02
CA GLN A 104 -3.28 10.66 4.59
C GLN A 104 -2.02 10.37 3.78
N ARG A 105 -0.84 10.55 4.38
CA ARG A 105 0.44 10.34 3.71
C ARG A 105 1.23 9.24 4.40
N ASP A 106 1.95 8.47 3.59
CA ASP A 106 2.97 7.57 4.10
C ASP A 106 4.10 8.37 4.75
N PRO A 107 4.47 8.09 6.00
CA PRO A 107 5.44 8.89 6.75
C PRO A 107 6.85 8.85 6.14
N LYS A 108 7.22 7.76 5.47
CA LYS A 108 8.53 7.56 4.87
C LYS A 108 8.64 8.23 3.51
N THR A 109 7.72 7.97 2.61
CA THR A 109 7.79 8.43 1.22
C THR A 109 7.08 9.76 0.96
N LYS A 110 6.20 10.20 1.86
CA LYS A 110 5.32 11.37 1.69
C LYS A 110 4.37 11.26 0.48
N LEU A 111 4.29 10.11 -0.16
CA LEU A 111 3.21 9.78 -1.09
C LEU A 111 1.89 9.64 -0.32
N MET A 112 0.77 9.54 -1.03
CA MET A 112 -0.48 9.12 -0.38
C MET A 112 -0.27 7.78 0.31
N ASN A 113 -0.95 7.55 1.43
CA ASN A 113 -1.08 6.21 1.94
C ASN A 113 -2.17 5.46 1.16
N PHE A 114 -2.20 4.14 1.31
CA PHE A 114 -3.13 3.27 0.60
C PHE A 114 -4.60 3.58 0.89
N GLN A 115 -4.93 3.93 2.12
CA GLN A 115 -6.31 4.29 2.49
C GLN A 115 -6.77 5.51 1.67
N ARG A 116 -5.99 6.56 1.64
CA ARG A 116 -6.32 7.78 0.88
C ARG A 116 -6.41 7.52 -0.62
N PHE A 117 -5.49 6.71 -1.16
CA PHE A 117 -5.54 6.29 -2.56
C PHE A 117 -6.86 5.58 -2.88
N THR A 118 -7.28 4.63 -2.05
CA THR A 118 -8.53 3.89 -2.24
C THR A 118 -9.73 4.82 -2.22
N GLU A 119 -9.81 5.76 -1.28
CA GLU A 119 -10.87 6.76 -1.19
C GLU A 119 -10.92 7.67 -2.44
N GLN A 120 -9.76 8.06 -2.97
CA GLN A 120 -9.68 8.85 -4.21
C GLN A 120 -10.12 8.04 -5.43
N LEU A 121 -9.69 6.77 -5.52
CA LEU A 121 -10.11 5.85 -6.58
C LEU A 121 -11.63 5.61 -6.53
N GLU A 122 -12.21 5.37 -5.37
CA GLU A 122 -13.66 5.23 -5.18
C GLU A 122 -14.39 6.50 -5.64
N SER A 123 -13.91 7.66 -5.22
CA SER A 123 -14.49 8.97 -5.59
C SER A 123 -14.40 9.19 -7.11
N PHE A 124 -13.27 8.88 -7.72
CA PHE A 124 -13.08 8.96 -9.16
C PHE A 124 -14.05 8.03 -9.91
N LEU A 125 -14.16 6.77 -9.49
CA LEU A 125 -15.04 5.78 -10.10
C LEU A 125 -16.53 6.08 -9.89
N ALA A 126 -16.88 6.82 -8.85
CA ALA A 126 -18.25 7.27 -8.59
C ALA A 126 -18.72 8.38 -9.56
N LEU A 127 -17.78 9.12 -10.17
CA LEU A 127 -18.11 10.18 -11.13
C LEU A 127 -18.54 9.58 -12.48
N GLU A 128 -19.52 10.20 -13.12
CA GLU A 128 -19.92 9.85 -14.49
C GLU A 128 -18.87 10.40 -15.48
N GLN A 129 -18.00 9.52 -15.97
CA GLN A 129 -17.09 9.82 -17.06
C GLN A 129 -17.45 8.96 -18.27
N ARG A 130 -17.45 9.56 -19.46
CA ARG A 130 -17.91 8.87 -20.67
C ARG A 130 -16.75 8.58 -21.62
N GLY A 131 -16.62 7.30 -21.99
CA GLY A 131 -15.87 6.88 -23.16
C GLY A 131 -14.36 6.97 -23.07
N ARG A 132 -13.81 7.36 -21.94
CA ARG A 132 -12.36 7.45 -21.68
C ARG A 132 -11.85 6.20 -20.99
N TRP A 133 -10.54 5.99 -21.09
CA TRP A 133 -9.85 4.98 -20.35
C TRP A 133 -9.28 5.56 -19.06
N CYS A 134 -9.24 4.76 -18.02
CA CYS A 134 -8.39 5.01 -16.85
C CYS A 134 -7.52 3.78 -16.61
N ALA A 135 -6.42 3.95 -15.89
CA ALA A 135 -5.57 2.84 -15.52
C ALA A 135 -5.23 2.88 -14.02
N VAL A 136 -5.27 1.71 -13.39
CA VAL A 136 -4.76 1.48 -12.05
C VAL A 136 -3.56 0.56 -12.18
N GLY A 137 -2.43 0.96 -11.62
CA GLY A 137 -1.21 0.16 -11.62
C GLY A 137 -0.65 -0.05 -10.24
N LEU A 138 0.05 -1.19 -10.09
CA LEU A 138 0.86 -1.53 -8.94
C LEU A 138 2.32 -1.63 -9.39
N VAL A 139 3.21 -1.19 -8.52
CA VAL A 139 4.67 -1.20 -8.72
C VAL A 139 5.31 -1.85 -7.51
N ASP A 140 6.21 -2.78 -7.72
CA ASP A 140 6.96 -3.47 -6.68
C ASP A 140 8.46 -3.37 -6.95
N ILE A 141 9.26 -3.21 -5.91
CA ILE A 141 10.72 -3.20 -6.04
C ILE A 141 11.22 -4.63 -6.16
N THR A 142 11.76 -4.99 -7.32
CA THR A 142 12.20 -6.34 -7.62
C THR A 142 13.26 -6.81 -6.63
N GLY A 143 12.95 -7.91 -5.91
CA GLY A 143 13.89 -8.51 -4.99
C GLY A 143 14.21 -7.65 -3.75
N PHE A 144 13.31 -6.78 -3.31
CA PHE A 144 13.54 -5.82 -2.22
C PHE A 144 14.09 -6.47 -0.93
N LYS A 145 13.67 -7.69 -0.63
CA LYS A 145 14.18 -8.42 0.52
C LYS A 145 15.70 -8.54 0.50
N TRP A 146 16.30 -8.74 -0.67
CA TRP A 146 17.77 -8.82 -0.80
C TRP A 146 18.46 -7.53 -0.32
N TYR A 147 17.93 -6.35 -0.68
CA TYR A 147 18.52 -5.08 -0.25
C TYR A 147 18.50 -4.94 1.28
N ASN A 148 17.43 -5.37 1.92
CA ASN A 148 17.36 -5.38 3.38
C ASN A 148 18.33 -6.37 4.02
N ASP A 149 18.36 -7.60 3.51
CA ASP A 149 19.14 -8.70 4.09
C ASP A 149 20.64 -8.52 3.85
N ALA A 150 21.04 -8.05 2.66
CA ALA A 150 22.45 -7.90 2.28
C ALA A 150 23.04 -6.55 2.66
N LEU A 151 22.27 -5.47 2.57
CA LEU A 151 22.75 -4.09 2.75
C LEU A 151 22.25 -3.42 4.03
N GLY A 152 21.22 -4.01 4.68
CA GLY A 152 20.59 -3.52 5.90
C GLY A 152 19.39 -2.61 5.64
N HIS A 153 18.47 -2.56 6.60
CA HIS A 153 17.21 -1.81 6.50
C HIS A 153 17.39 -0.31 6.19
N ALA A 154 18.48 0.31 6.65
CA ALA A 154 18.74 1.71 6.35
C ALA A 154 18.98 1.96 4.84
N VAL A 155 19.57 1.01 4.12
CA VAL A 155 19.73 1.08 2.65
C VAL A 155 18.39 0.82 1.99
N GLY A 156 17.66 -0.23 2.42
CA GLY A 156 16.32 -0.52 1.92
C GLY A 156 15.38 0.68 2.08
N ASP A 157 15.45 1.39 3.18
CA ASP A 157 14.67 2.61 3.43
C ASP A 157 15.01 3.72 2.42
N ARG A 158 16.29 3.97 2.14
CA ARG A 158 16.71 4.93 1.11
C ARG A 158 16.24 4.53 -0.28
N VAL A 159 16.31 3.22 -0.61
CA VAL A 159 15.78 2.70 -1.87
C VAL A 159 14.29 3.01 -2.02
N ILE A 160 13.48 2.71 -1.01
CA ILE A 160 12.03 3.05 -1.00
C ILE A 160 11.81 4.55 -1.20
N GLU A 161 12.50 5.40 -0.46
CA GLU A 161 12.37 6.85 -0.53
C GLU A 161 12.75 7.38 -1.92
N ARG A 162 13.83 6.85 -2.49
CA ARG A 162 14.29 7.24 -3.83
C ARG A 162 13.32 6.82 -4.91
N VAL A 163 12.85 5.57 -4.91
CA VAL A 163 11.81 5.09 -5.84
C VAL A 163 10.57 5.96 -5.76
N ALA A 164 10.09 6.28 -4.56
CA ALA A 164 8.94 7.17 -4.38
C ALA A 164 9.16 8.57 -4.98
N ASN A 165 10.38 9.11 -4.85
CA ASN A 165 10.72 10.41 -5.42
C ASN A 165 10.76 10.35 -6.96
N LEU A 166 11.37 9.31 -7.52
CA LEU A 166 11.40 9.10 -8.97
C LEU A 166 9.98 8.97 -9.55
N LEU A 167 9.10 8.19 -8.91
CA LEU A 167 7.70 8.09 -9.32
C LEU A 167 6.98 9.46 -9.26
N ARG A 168 7.23 10.24 -8.22
CA ARG A 168 6.65 11.60 -8.06
C ARG A 168 7.13 12.58 -9.13
N GLU A 169 8.38 12.50 -9.53
CA GLU A 169 8.96 13.36 -10.55
C GLU A 169 8.36 13.11 -11.93
N GLN A 170 8.03 11.85 -12.24
CA GLN A 170 7.38 11.50 -13.51
C GLN A 170 5.99 12.13 -13.65
N VAL A 171 5.23 12.24 -12.54
CA VAL A 171 3.91 12.89 -12.52
C VAL A 171 4.00 14.37 -12.83
N ARG A 172 4.95 15.08 -12.19
CA ARG A 172 5.08 16.52 -12.33
C ARG A 172 5.45 16.98 -13.75
N SER A 173 6.23 16.18 -14.46
CA SER A 173 6.65 16.50 -15.83
C SER A 173 5.50 16.44 -16.83
N GLU A 174 4.47 15.63 -16.60
CA GLU A 174 3.30 15.51 -17.49
C GLU A 174 2.14 16.42 -17.12
N ASP A 175 1.96 16.73 -15.84
CA ASP A 175 0.95 17.70 -15.40
C ASP A 175 1.14 19.06 -16.08
N LEU A 176 2.39 19.47 -16.35
CA LEU A 176 2.68 20.70 -17.10
C LEU A 176 2.26 20.62 -18.57
N LEU A 177 2.42 19.45 -19.21
CA LEU A 177 2.06 19.25 -20.63
C LEU A 177 0.57 18.96 -20.82
N ALA A 178 -0.09 18.33 -19.83
CA ALA A 178 -1.52 18.03 -19.88
C ALA A 178 -2.39 19.26 -19.57
N GLN A 179 -1.94 20.16 -18.69
CA GLN A 179 -2.62 21.44 -18.41
C GLN A 179 -2.71 22.34 -19.64
N GLU A 180 -1.70 22.32 -20.50
CA GLU A 180 -1.72 23.11 -21.76
C GLU A 180 -2.71 22.54 -22.80
N ARG A 181 -3.06 21.26 -22.74
CA ARG A 181 -3.85 20.58 -23.77
C ARG A 181 -5.33 20.39 -23.47
N SER A 182 -5.76 20.32 -22.22
CA SER A 182 -7.14 19.89 -21.90
C SER A 182 -7.93 20.74 -20.93
N GLY A 183 -7.35 21.75 -20.29
CA GLY A 183 -8.10 22.63 -19.37
C GLY A 183 -8.71 21.92 -18.13
N HIS A 184 -8.48 20.63 -17.98
CA HIS A 184 -8.95 19.81 -16.86
C HIS A 184 -7.75 19.24 -16.12
N SER A 185 -7.68 19.51 -14.84
CA SER A 185 -6.65 18.99 -13.93
C SER A 185 -6.84 17.47 -13.70
N SER A 186 -6.38 16.66 -14.63
CA SER A 186 -6.27 15.23 -14.42
C SER A 186 -4.97 14.95 -13.66
N ARG A 187 -5.04 14.95 -12.33
CA ARG A 187 -3.90 14.60 -11.48
C ARG A 187 -3.75 13.08 -11.43
N GLU A 188 -2.63 12.59 -11.94
CA GLU A 188 -2.19 11.24 -11.61
C GLU A 188 -2.01 11.15 -10.09
N LEU A 189 -2.48 10.05 -9.50
CA LEU A 189 -2.39 9.81 -8.08
C LEU A 189 -1.39 8.70 -7.83
N HIS A 190 -0.45 8.91 -6.88
CA HIS A 190 0.53 7.92 -6.47
C HIS A 190 0.48 7.71 -4.98
N ALA A 191 0.55 6.44 -4.58
CA ALA A 191 0.53 6.07 -3.18
C ALA A 191 1.51 4.91 -2.90
N ARG A 192 1.81 4.70 -1.62
CA ARG A 192 2.49 3.51 -1.13
C ARG A 192 1.47 2.60 -0.47
N LEU A 193 1.45 1.34 -0.91
CA LEU A 193 0.62 0.29 -0.31
C LEU A 193 1.16 -0.11 1.06
N GLY A 194 2.45 -0.36 1.12
CA GLY A 194 3.20 -0.83 2.27
C GLY A 194 4.49 -1.51 1.83
N GLY A 195 5.43 -1.72 2.72
CA GLY A 195 6.69 -2.37 2.33
C GLY A 195 7.39 -1.68 1.16
N ASP A 196 7.56 -2.39 0.08
CA ASP A 196 8.19 -2.04 -1.19
C ASP A 196 7.20 -1.82 -2.33
N GLU A 197 5.89 -1.82 -2.02
CA GLU A 197 4.82 -1.74 -3.01
C GLU A 197 4.23 -0.34 -3.11
N PHE A 198 4.01 0.10 -4.35
CA PHE A 198 3.39 1.38 -4.69
C PHE A 198 2.19 1.16 -5.63
N CYS A 199 1.31 2.14 -5.70
CA CYS A 199 0.20 2.13 -6.63
C CYS A 199 0.01 3.51 -7.27
N PHE A 200 -0.59 3.50 -8.46
CA PHE A 200 -0.93 4.72 -9.17
C PHE A 200 -2.28 4.63 -9.87
N LEU A 201 -2.91 5.78 -10.08
CA LEU A 201 -4.12 5.96 -10.88
C LEU A 201 -3.84 6.98 -11.97
N ILE A 202 -4.12 6.62 -13.21
CA ILE A 202 -4.17 7.54 -14.34
C ILE A 202 -5.67 7.72 -14.69
N PRO A 203 -6.26 8.88 -14.34
CA PRO A 203 -7.70 9.04 -14.42
C PRO A 203 -8.24 9.25 -15.84
N ASP A 204 -7.40 9.70 -16.76
CA ASP A 204 -7.80 10.10 -18.09
C ASP A 204 -6.76 9.71 -19.15
N LEU A 205 -7.05 8.64 -19.85
CA LEU A 205 -6.26 8.16 -20.98
C LEU A 205 -7.09 8.27 -22.27
N GLY A 206 -6.53 8.88 -23.29
CA GLY A 206 -7.15 8.89 -24.62
C GLY A 206 -7.30 7.46 -25.18
N GLU A 207 -6.22 6.68 -25.03
CA GLU A 207 -6.17 5.28 -25.45
C GLU A 207 -5.50 4.43 -24.34
N TRP A 208 -5.88 3.16 -24.26
CA TRP A 208 -5.41 2.24 -23.22
C TRP A 208 -3.90 1.96 -23.26
N ASN A 209 -3.30 1.94 -24.47
CA ASN A 209 -1.87 1.69 -24.69
C ASN A 209 -0.97 2.80 -24.10
N LEU A 210 -1.49 4.00 -23.88
CA LEU A 210 -0.75 5.07 -23.22
C LEU A 210 -0.39 4.72 -21.78
N ALA A 211 -1.16 3.83 -21.13
CA ALA A 211 -0.82 3.33 -19.81
C ALA A 211 0.50 2.53 -19.78
N TYR A 212 0.81 1.82 -20.86
CA TYR A 212 2.11 1.15 -21.00
C TYR A 212 3.26 2.16 -21.03
N ALA A 213 3.12 3.23 -21.80
CA ALA A 213 4.15 4.28 -21.87
C ALA A 213 4.39 4.97 -20.50
N VAL A 214 3.33 5.11 -19.69
CA VAL A 214 3.49 5.62 -18.31
C VAL A 214 4.24 4.62 -17.44
N ALA A 215 3.86 3.34 -17.48
CA ALA A 215 4.55 2.29 -16.72
C ALA A 215 6.03 2.15 -17.13
N GLU A 216 6.31 2.21 -18.44
CA GLU A 216 7.66 2.16 -18.99
C GLU A 216 8.51 3.34 -18.50
N ARG A 217 7.93 4.53 -18.48
CA ARG A 217 8.62 5.73 -17.98
C ARG A 217 8.99 5.60 -16.49
N PHE A 218 8.11 4.98 -15.66
CA PHE A 218 8.43 4.70 -14.27
C PHE A 218 9.58 3.71 -14.15
N ARG A 219 9.52 2.61 -14.89
CA ARG A 219 10.56 1.60 -14.93
C ARG A 219 11.91 2.22 -15.36
N GLU A 220 11.91 2.95 -16.47
CA GLU A 220 13.10 3.63 -16.98
C GLU A 220 13.67 4.67 -16.01
N ALA A 221 12.83 5.41 -15.31
CA ALA A 221 13.30 6.39 -14.32
C ALA A 221 14.05 5.70 -13.18
N VAL A 222 13.59 4.53 -12.75
CA VAL A 222 14.26 3.73 -11.72
C VAL A 222 15.54 3.10 -12.25
N GLU A 223 15.53 2.54 -13.46
CA GLU A 223 16.69 1.87 -14.06
C GLU A 223 17.83 2.82 -14.44
N ARG A 224 17.49 4.04 -14.90
CA ARG A 224 18.51 5.04 -15.29
C ARG A 224 19.08 5.82 -14.12
N PHE A 225 18.51 5.66 -12.93
CA PHE A 225 19.00 6.36 -11.75
C PHE A 225 20.36 5.80 -11.33
N ASP A 226 21.31 6.68 -10.98
CA ASP A 226 22.60 6.29 -10.42
C ASP A 226 22.44 5.88 -8.95
N TRP A 227 22.19 4.61 -8.72
CA TRP A 227 21.97 4.04 -7.39
C TRP A 227 23.21 4.09 -6.50
N THR A 228 24.41 4.30 -7.07
CA THR A 228 25.63 4.47 -6.28
C THR A 228 25.60 5.72 -5.40
N THR A 229 24.76 6.69 -5.75
CA THR A 229 24.53 7.90 -4.95
C THR A 229 23.80 7.60 -3.64
N GLU A 230 23.01 6.54 -3.59
CA GLU A 230 22.32 6.09 -2.38
C GLU A 230 23.21 5.16 -1.53
N ASP A 231 23.89 4.22 -2.21
CA ASP A 231 24.87 3.34 -1.58
C ASP A 231 25.82 2.78 -2.64
N PRO A 232 27.18 2.88 -2.49
CA PRO A 232 28.14 2.37 -3.46
C PRO A 232 27.99 0.88 -3.77
N ARG A 233 27.45 0.08 -2.85
CA ARG A 233 27.24 -1.36 -3.04
C ARG A 233 26.10 -1.69 -4.02
N LEU A 234 25.28 -0.70 -4.40
CA LEU A 234 24.24 -0.84 -5.42
C LEU A 234 24.80 -0.76 -6.86
N ALA A 235 26.10 -0.53 -7.05
CA ALA A 235 26.74 -0.58 -8.36
C ALA A 235 26.59 -1.94 -9.05
N ASP A 236 26.74 -3.03 -8.27
CA ASP A 236 26.68 -4.41 -8.78
C ASP A 236 25.24 -4.97 -8.83
N GLN A 237 24.31 -4.31 -8.13
CA GLN A 237 22.92 -4.74 -8.05
C GLN A 237 21.97 -3.51 -8.12
N PRO A 238 21.79 -2.95 -9.32
CA PRO A 238 20.88 -1.81 -9.51
C PRO A 238 19.43 -2.18 -9.16
N VAL A 239 18.66 -1.17 -8.79
CA VAL A 239 17.26 -1.36 -8.40
C VAL A 239 16.40 -1.42 -9.67
N HIS A 240 15.50 -2.39 -9.70
CA HIS A 240 14.48 -2.58 -10.73
C HIS A 240 13.09 -2.58 -10.10
N VAL A 241 12.07 -2.39 -10.92
CA VAL A 241 10.66 -2.46 -10.51
C VAL A 241 9.86 -3.33 -11.47
N ASP A 242 8.90 -4.07 -10.92
CA ASP A 242 7.89 -4.80 -11.66
C ASP A 242 6.57 -4.01 -11.61
N VAL A 243 5.89 -3.89 -12.75
CA VAL A 243 4.68 -3.05 -12.88
C VAL A 243 3.53 -3.84 -13.47
N GLY A 244 2.43 -3.92 -12.74
CA GLY A 244 1.16 -4.48 -13.21
C GLY A 244 0.14 -3.36 -13.44
N VAL A 245 -0.47 -3.31 -14.61
CA VAL A 245 -1.43 -2.24 -14.98
C VAL A 245 -2.76 -2.83 -15.45
N VAL A 246 -3.85 -2.32 -14.92
CA VAL A 246 -5.20 -2.65 -15.38
C VAL A 246 -5.85 -1.41 -15.99
N CYS A 247 -6.17 -1.48 -17.27
CA CYS A 247 -6.86 -0.43 -18.01
C CYS A 247 -8.37 -0.70 -18.05
N LEU A 248 -9.16 0.22 -17.51
CA LEU A 248 -10.61 0.17 -17.52
C LEU A 248 -11.18 1.19 -18.50
N LYS A 249 -12.01 0.75 -19.42
CA LYS A 249 -12.84 1.64 -20.22
C LYS A 249 -14.03 2.12 -19.40
N LEU A 250 -14.09 3.41 -19.15
CA LEU A 250 -15.19 4.04 -18.41
C LEU A 250 -16.44 4.08 -19.32
N GLY A 251 -17.46 3.33 -18.94
CA GLY A 251 -18.75 3.22 -19.63
C GLY A 251 -19.90 3.75 -18.79
N ARG A 252 -21.11 3.77 -19.35
CA ARG A 252 -22.34 4.03 -18.59
C ARG A 252 -22.65 2.80 -17.73
N VAL A 253 -22.82 3.03 -16.44
CA VAL A 253 -23.32 2.02 -15.49
C VAL A 253 -24.38 2.69 -14.66
N ALA A 254 -25.55 2.09 -14.56
CA ALA A 254 -26.58 2.52 -13.63
C ALA A 254 -26.03 2.43 -12.19
N GLU A 255 -26.38 3.41 -11.38
CA GLU A 255 -26.03 3.41 -9.95
C GLU A 255 -24.53 3.27 -9.63
N ARG A 256 -23.66 3.82 -10.47
CA ARG A 256 -22.20 3.72 -10.34
C ARG A 256 -21.69 4.06 -8.92
N ARG A 257 -22.31 5.02 -8.23
CA ARG A 257 -21.94 5.40 -6.86
C ARG A 257 -22.03 4.23 -5.87
N PHE A 258 -23.01 3.32 -6.04
CA PHE A 258 -23.18 2.18 -5.14
C PHE A 258 -22.18 1.06 -5.37
N ILE A 259 -21.61 0.98 -6.58
CA ILE A 259 -20.63 -0.06 -6.93
C ILE A 259 -19.18 0.44 -6.87
N ALA A 260 -18.94 1.75 -6.75
CA ALA A 260 -17.62 2.37 -6.85
C ALA A 260 -16.59 1.73 -5.90
N ARG A 261 -16.98 1.49 -4.65
CA ARG A 261 -16.12 0.83 -3.64
C ARG A 261 -15.75 -0.60 -4.06
N ARG A 262 -16.73 -1.39 -4.49
CA ARG A 262 -16.50 -2.76 -4.95
C ARG A 262 -15.64 -2.77 -6.21
N LEU A 263 -15.87 -1.83 -7.11
CA LEU A 263 -15.11 -1.67 -8.35
C LEU A 263 -13.66 -1.27 -8.08
N ALA A 264 -13.41 -0.34 -7.15
CA ALA A 264 -12.07 0.05 -6.72
C ALA A 264 -11.29 -1.15 -6.16
N ALA A 265 -11.90 -1.90 -5.23
CA ALA A 265 -11.29 -3.10 -4.66
C ALA A 265 -10.99 -4.16 -5.74
N ALA A 266 -11.91 -4.37 -6.68
CA ALA A 266 -11.72 -5.33 -7.77
C ALA A 266 -10.58 -4.91 -8.73
N LEU A 267 -10.45 -3.61 -9.04
CA LEU A 267 -9.35 -3.09 -9.86
C LEU A 267 -8.00 -3.24 -9.19
N ILE A 268 -7.90 -2.90 -7.91
CA ILE A 268 -6.66 -3.05 -7.13
C ILE A 268 -6.25 -4.51 -7.05
N HIS A 269 -7.18 -5.40 -6.70
CA HIS A 269 -6.90 -6.85 -6.65
C HIS A 269 -6.44 -7.41 -7.99
N ARG A 270 -7.04 -6.92 -9.09
CA ARG A 270 -6.66 -7.35 -10.44
C ARG A 270 -5.29 -6.82 -10.84
N ALA A 271 -4.96 -5.57 -10.48
CA ALA A 271 -3.64 -5.00 -10.72
C ALA A 271 -2.54 -5.75 -9.91
N ASP A 272 -2.85 -6.17 -8.68
CA ASP A 272 -1.98 -7.02 -7.87
C ASP A 272 -1.69 -8.37 -8.55
N LYS A 273 -2.73 -9.03 -9.06
CA LYS A 273 -2.57 -10.28 -9.81
C LYS A 273 -1.70 -10.10 -11.06
N VAL A 274 -1.93 -9.04 -11.84
CA VAL A 274 -1.16 -8.72 -13.04
C VAL A 274 0.30 -8.39 -12.70
N MET A 275 0.54 -7.69 -11.61
CA MET A 275 1.91 -7.41 -11.11
C MET A 275 2.62 -8.72 -10.68
N TYR A 276 1.90 -9.63 -10.02
CA TYR A 276 2.45 -10.92 -9.65
C TYR A 276 2.85 -11.78 -10.87
N GLU A 277 2.08 -11.70 -11.95
CA GLU A 277 2.43 -12.32 -13.24
C GLU A 277 3.72 -11.69 -13.82
N ALA A 278 3.88 -10.38 -13.73
CA ALA A 278 5.10 -9.69 -14.15
C ALA A 278 6.36 -10.18 -13.43
N LYS A 279 6.26 -10.48 -12.12
CA LYS A 279 7.36 -11.05 -11.33
C LYS A 279 7.79 -12.44 -11.77
N GLY A 280 6.89 -13.23 -12.38
CA GLY A 280 7.14 -14.62 -12.77
C GLY A 280 7.98 -14.77 -14.04
N GLU A 281 7.94 -13.81 -14.94
CA GLU A 281 8.60 -13.85 -16.25
C GLU A 281 9.79 -12.90 -16.26
N ARG A 282 11.01 -13.45 -16.15
CA ARG A 282 12.28 -12.70 -16.06
C ARG A 282 12.58 -11.75 -17.23
N ALA A 283 11.77 -11.74 -18.28
CA ALA A 283 11.99 -10.94 -19.49
C ALA A 283 11.09 -9.68 -19.57
N HIS A 284 10.01 -9.58 -18.81
CA HIS A 284 9.03 -8.53 -18.97
C HIS A 284 8.59 -7.99 -17.60
N HIS A 285 9.14 -6.83 -17.23
CA HIS A 285 8.84 -6.16 -15.98
C HIS A 285 7.53 -5.36 -15.99
N ILE A 286 6.79 -5.34 -17.11
CA ILE A 286 5.52 -4.62 -17.25
C ILE A 286 4.47 -5.54 -17.85
N TYR A 287 3.37 -5.70 -17.13
CA TYR A 287 2.18 -6.40 -17.62
C TYR A 287 0.98 -5.46 -17.64
N LEU A 288 0.23 -5.49 -18.73
CA LEU A 288 -0.95 -4.67 -18.92
C LEU A 288 -2.14 -5.53 -19.28
N GLN A 289 -3.24 -5.37 -18.53
CA GLN A 289 -4.51 -6.02 -18.78
C GLN A 289 -5.59 -5.00 -19.11
N ARG A 290 -6.42 -5.30 -20.11
CA ARG A 290 -7.59 -4.50 -20.44
C ARG A 290 -8.84 -5.13 -19.84
N VAL A 291 -9.68 -4.30 -19.25
CA VAL A 291 -10.96 -4.72 -18.69
C VAL A 291 -12.09 -3.79 -19.16
N ARG A 292 -13.29 -4.32 -19.20
CA ARG A 292 -14.52 -3.55 -19.41
C ARG A 292 -15.46 -3.78 -18.24
N LEU A 293 -16.25 -2.78 -17.94
CA LEU A 293 -17.32 -2.90 -16.95
C LEU A 293 -18.60 -3.36 -17.64
N HIS A 294 -19.17 -4.48 -17.17
CA HIS A 294 -20.44 -5.02 -17.64
C HIS A 294 -21.25 -5.51 -16.44
N ASP A 295 -22.46 -5.03 -16.30
CA ASP A 295 -23.38 -5.34 -15.19
C ASP A 295 -22.74 -5.20 -13.78
N GLY A 296 -21.85 -4.22 -13.64
CA GLY A 296 -21.15 -3.95 -12.37
C GLY A 296 -19.97 -4.88 -12.07
N GLU A 297 -19.55 -5.72 -13.03
CA GLU A 297 -18.38 -6.60 -12.92
C GLU A 297 -17.32 -6.26 -13.97
N LEU A 298 -16.06 -6.54 -13.61
CA LEU A 298 -14.92 -6.38 -14.51
C LEU A 298 -14.75 -7.64 -15.34
N LEU A 299 -14.91 -7.51 -16.64
CA LEU A 299 -14.67 -8.58 -17.61
C LEU A 299 -13.41 -8.30 -18.40
N ASP A 300 -12.62 -9.34 -18.65
CA ASP A 300 -11.45 -9.25 -19.51
C ASP A 300 -11.87 -8.94 -20.94
N VAL A 301 -11.13 -8.04 -21.56
CA VAL A 301 -11.20 -7.83 -22.99
C VAL A 301 -10.16 -8.74 -23.62
N ALA A 302 -10.62 -9.80 -24.32
CA ALA A 302 -9.72 -10.73 -24.98
C ALA A 302 -8.77 -9.99 -25.92
N ASP A 303 -7.47 -10.20 -25.74
CA ASP A 303 -6.44 -9.56 -26.55
C ASP A 303 -6.25 -10.33 -27.85
N THR A 304 -6.58 -9.68 -28.96
CA THR A 304 -5.99 -10.01 -30.26
C THR A 304 -4.58 -9.37 -30.43
N THR A 305 -4.10 -8.61 -29.44
CA THR A 305 -2.90 -7.74 -29.55
C THR A 305 -1.89 -7.87 -28.40
N SER A 306 -2.14 -8.66 -27.37
CA SER A 306 -1.17 -8.87 -26.27
C SER A 306 0.16 -9.44 -26.79
N ASP A 307 0.10 -10.39 -27.74
CA ASP A 307 1.28 -10.93 -28.42
C ASP A 307 2.04 -9.92 -29.30
N ALA A 308 1.40 -8.84 -29.73
CA ALA A 308 2.00 -7.87 -30.64
C ALA A 308 2.87 -6.84 -29.90
N LEU A 309 2.46 -6.40 -28.70
CA LEU A 309 3.26 -5.46 -27.90
C LEU A 309 4.51 -6.13 -27.30
N HIS A 310 4.43 -7.44 -27.01
CA HIS A 310 5.58 -8.22 -26.56
C HIS A 310 6.60 -8.49 -27.68
N ARG A 311 6.17 -8.57 -28.95
CA ARG A 311 7.09 -8.84 -30.09
C ARG A 311 7.87 -7.62 -30.57
N ASP A 312 7.29 -6.41 -30.49
CA ASP A 312 7.97 -5.19 -30.94
C ASP A 312 9.04 -4.68 -29.98
N ALA A 313 8.92 -4.99 -28.69
CA ALA A 313 9.97 -4.64 -27.71
C ALA A 313 11.22 -5.56 -27.79
N ALA A 314 11.07 -6.79 -28.29
CA ALA A 314 12.15 -7.74 -28.44
C ALA A 314 12.96 -7.57 -29.77
N SER A 315 12.54 -6.67 -30.66
CA SER A 315 13.15 -6.44 -31.98
C SER A 315 13.78 -5.04 -32.12
N ARG A 316 13.96 -4.31 -31.05
CA ARG A 316 14.73 -3.06 -30.98
C ARG A 316 15.82 -3.18 -29.91
#